data_db55c2796ad30088d026367576615ecb
#
_entry.id   db55c2796ad30088d026367576615ecb
#
_cell.length_a   1.000
_cell.length_b   1.000
_cell.length_c   1.000
_cell.angle_alpha   90.00
_cell.angle_beta   90.00
_cell.angle_gamma   90.00
#
_symmetry.space_group_name_H-M   'P 1'
#
loop_
_entity.id
_entity.type
_entity.pdbx_description
1 polymer ?
#
loop_
_entity_poly.entity_id
_entity_poly.type
_entity_poly.pdbx_seq_one_letter_code
_entity_poly.pdbx_strand_id
1 'polypeptide(L)'
;MTQRDQKWLVLLYCLAELGGGAQRNLVLQHIQDQGYWYKNDQNDTYRTTRRESVWRNDFSYERQHLVEEGYMKSGIPGRWEITQKGRALLARLINKALNRPADENLCYTPVFFQELIQEQEDDQYPTSGQPGSNANATPGNTARPNVPKPPMSNKPRAPRSPSISSSGKRIYPRSAAVSLNALNLAGNVCAVNPDHPSFLRRDRSAMYMEPHHLIPMSLTDYFNVDLDREQNIFSLCSNCHNRIHYGTKEDVKILITKLFSSREDAICSILGKKITIDELCRIYDTMAKKKRHRH
;
A
#
# COMPACT_ATOMS: atom_id res chain seq x y z
N MET A 1 -1.05 18.20 -0.91
CA MET A 1 -0.01 18.41 0.16
C MET A 1 1.23 19.04 -0.45
N THR A 2 1.85 20.03 0.22
CA THR A 2 3.14 20.54 -0.23
C THR A 2 4.26 19.51 0.02
N GLN A 3 5.39 19.62 -0.68
CA GLN A 3 6.54 18.75 -0.42
C GLN A 3 7.07 18.89 1.02
N ARG A 4 7.00 20.09 1.59
CA ARG A 4 7.33 20.33 3.01
C ARG A 4 6.39 19.56 3.94
N ASP A 5 5.07 19.62 3.72
CA ASP A 5 4.11 18.85 4.52
C ASP A 5 4.41 17.36 4.50
N GLN A 6 4.82 16.83 3.35
CA GLN A 6 5.15 15.41 3.20
C GLN A 6 6.42 15.03 3.97
N LYS A 7 7.46 15.86 3.92
CA LYS A 7 8.69 15.66 4.71
C LYS A 7 8.40 15.74 6.22
N TRP A 8 7.60 16.71 6.63
CA TRP A 8 7.21 16.88 8.03
C TRP A 8 6.37 15.70 8.53
N LEU A 9 5.44 15.23 7.72
CA LEU A 9 4.64 14.05 8.01
C LEU A 9 5.54 12.83 8.26
N VAL A 10 6.42 12.47 7.33
CA VAL A 10 7.32 11.32 7.46
C VAL A 10 8.23 11.47 8.68
N LEU A 11 8.81 12.65 8.90
CA LEU A 11 9.72 12.89 10.00
C LEU A 11 9.05 12.77 11.37
N LEU A 12 7.91 13.41 11.55
CA LEU A 12 7.16 13.38 12.81
C LEU A 12 6.58 11.99 13.08
N TYR A 13 6.14 11.28 12.02
CA TYR A 13 5.65 9.90 12.12
C TYR A 13 6.76 8.97 12.61
N CYS A 14 7.94 8.97 11.99
CA CYS A 14 9.07 8.16 12.44
C CYS A 14 9.50 8.47 13.87
N LEU A 15 9.44 9.74 14.29
CA LEU A 15 9.73 10.10 15.68
C LEU A 15 8.68 9.54 16.63
N ALA A 16 7.41 9.51 16.25
CA ALA A 16 6.34 8.91 17.06
C ALA A 16 6.55 7.40 17.21
N GLU A 17 6.86 6.67 16.12
CA GLU A 17 7.21 5.24 16.15
C GLU A 17 8.41 4.94 17.06
N LEU A 18 9.41 5.83 17.07
CA LEU A 18 10.62 5.72 17.93
C LEU A 18 10.40 6.22 19.37
N GLY A 19 9.15 6.29 19.84
CA GLY A 19 8.81 6.69 21.20
C GLY A 19 8.84 8.20 21.44
N GLY A 20 8.82 9.01 20.41
CA GLY A 20 8.76 10.48 20.47
C GLY A 20 10.10 11.18 20.44
N GLY A 21 11.22 10.46 20.50
CA GLY A 21 12.55 11.08 20.41
C GLY A 21 13.68 10.09 20.22
N ALA A 22 14.56 10.37 19.25
CA ALA A 22 15.70 9.53 18.91
C ALA A 22 16.89 10.33 18.39
N GLN A 23 18.05 9.68 18.29
CA GLN A 23 19.23 10.26 17.63
C GLN A 23 18.95 10.48 16.13
N ARG A 24 19.40 11.59 15.57
CA ARG A 24 19.24 11.96 14.16
C ARG A 24 19.51 10.80 13.21
N ASN A 25 20.64 10.14 13.39
CA ASN A 25 21.03 9.06 12.50
C ASN A 25 20.07 7.85 12.58
N LEU A 26 19.52 7.56 13.76
CA LEU A 26 18.54 6.51 13.94
C LEU A 26 17.23 6.84 13.23
N VAL A 27 16.75 8.09 13.32
CA VAL A 27 15.55 8.54 12.62
C VAL A 27 15.71 8.42 11.10
N LEU A 28 16.83 8.92 10.56
CA LEU A 28 17.10 8.86 9.12
C LEU A 28 17.33 7.42 8.64
N GLN A 29 17.94 6.59 9.47
CA GLN A 29 18.10 5.17 9.16
C GLN A 29 16.73 4.47 9.16
N HIS A 30 15.88 4.77 10.13
CA HIS A 30 14.52 4.22 10.21
C HIS A 30 13.69 4.56 8.95
N ILE A 31 13.70 5.83 8.50
CA ILE A 31 13.05 6.24 7.24
C ILE A 31 13.54 5.39 6.07
N GLN A 32 14.85 5.13 6.02
CA GLN A 32 15.46 4.33 4.96
C GLN A 32 15.06 2.85 5.04
N ASP A 33 15.18 2.26 6.22
CA ASP A 33 14.96 0.82 6.44
C ASP A 33 13.49 0.44 6.24
N GLN A 34 12.57 1.31 6.65
CA GLN A 34 11.14 1.14 6.40
C GLN A 34 10.75 1.47 4.95
N GLY A 35 11.61 2.18 4.21
CA GLY A 35 11.34 2.58 2.84
C GLY A 35 10.23 3.62 2.72
N TYR A 36 10.12 4.55 3.65
CA TYR A 36 9.04 5.54 3.70
C TYR A 36 9.20 6.69 2.71
N TRP A 37 10.42 6.92 2.23
CA TRP A 37 10.73 8.03 1.32
C TRP A 37 11.29 7.54 -0.01
N TYR A 38 10.80 8.11 -1.12
CA TYR A 38 11.38 7.82 -2.43
C TYR A 38 12.79 8.36 -2.55
N LYS A 39 13.70 7.51 -2.98
CA LYS A 39 15.04 7.89 -3.41
C LYS A 39 15.07 7.87 -4.94
N ASN A 40 15.73 8.87 -5.51
CA ASN A 40 15.99 8.96 -6.94
C ASN A 40 17.41 9.44 -7.15
N ASP A 41 17.88 9.41 -8.39
CA ASP A 41 19.27 9.78 -8.74
C ASP A 41 19.64 11.21 -8.30
N GLN A 42 18.66 12.10 -8.14
CA GLN A 42 18.87 13.47 -7.71
C GLN A 42 19.00 13.63 -6.19
N ASN A 43 18.20 12.89 -5.42
CA ASN A 43 18.16 13.06 -3.96
C ASN A 43 19.01 12.03 -3.19
N ASP A 44 19.42 10.93 -3.82
CA ASP A 44 20.34 9.93 -3.24
C ASP A 44 21.81 10.20 -3.59
N THR A 45 22.09 11.25 -4.36
CA THR A 45 23.45 11.72 -4.62
C THR A 45 24.07 12.33 -3.36
N TYR A 46 25.42 12.22 -3.24
CA TYR A 46 26.16 12.83 -2.14
C TYR A 46 26.46 14.30 -2.44
N ARG A 47 26.23 15.17 -1.46
CA ARG A 47 26.78 16.53 -1.52
C ARG A 47 28.27 16.48 -1.35
N THR A 48 29.03 17.13 -2.25
CA THR A 48 30.48 17.16 -2.27
C THR A 48 31.11 17.71 -0.97
N THR A 49 30.37 18.56 -0.25
CA THR A 49 30.87 19.23 0.97
C THR A 49 30.64 18.45 2.27
N ARG A 50 29.73 17.47 2.31
CA ARG A 50 29.34 16.83 3.59
C ARG A 50 29.33 15.30 3.59
N ARG A 51 29.66 14.63 2.52
CA ARG A 51 29.60 13.16 2.35
C ARG A 51 28.27 12.54 2.82
N GLU A 52 27.17 13.26 2.65
CA GLU A 52 25.83 12.83 3.04
C GLU A 52 24.88 13.00 1.85
N SER A 53 23.95 12.03 1.68
CA SER A 53 22.97 12.11 0.60
C SER A 53 22.03 13.31 0.78
N VAL A 54 21.59 13.88 -0.34
CA VAL A 54 20.77 15.09 -0.39
C VAL A 54 19.51 14.94 0.45
N TRP A 55 18.80 13.80 0.35
CA TRP A 55 17.57 13.59 1.09
C TRP A 55 17.75 13.61 2.62
N ARG A 56 18.88 13.07 3.15
CA ARG A 56 19.19 13.11 4.59
C ARG A 56 19.43 14.53 5.08
N ASN A 57 20.13 15.32 4.27
CA ASN A 57 20.33 16.72 4.56
C ASN A 57 19.03 17.52 4.50
N ASP A 58 18.17 17.24 3.54
CA ASP A 58 16.87 17.89 3.39
C ASP A 58 15.97 17.64 4.61
N PHE A 59 15.90 16.41 5.12
CA PHE A 59 15.19 16.11 6.36
C PHE A 59 15.77 16.85 7.57
N SER A 60 17.10 17.00 7.61
CA SER A 60 17.76 17.76 8.68
C SER A 60 17.45 19.25 8.59
N TYR A 61 17.30 19.79 7.39
CA TYR A 61 16.88 21.16 7.15
C TYR A 61 15.42 21.38 7.58
N GLU A 62 14.53 20.50 7.19
CA GLU A 62 13.11 20.56 7.59
C GLU A 62 12.92 20.38 9.11
N ARG A 63 13.78 19.59 9.76
CA ARG A 63 13.82 19.52 11.23
C ARG A 63 14.10 20.88 11.85
N GLN A 64 14.98 21.70 11.26
CA GLN A 64 15.26 23.05 11.77
C GLN A 64 13.99 23.90 11.78
N HIS A 65 13.22 23.90 10.70
CA HIS A 65 11.94 24.60 10.64
C HIS A 65 10.92 24.07 11.66
N LEU A 66 10.84 22.75 11.86
CA LEU A 66 9.98 22.17 12.88
C LEU A 66 10.35 22.63 14.31
N VAL A 67 11.63 22.91 14.56
CA VAL A 67 12.07 23.50 15.84
C VAL A 67 11.68 24.96 15.94
N GLU A 68 11.94 25.75 14.89
CA GLU A 68 11.60 27.17 14.84
C GLU A 68 10.10 27.41 15.08
N GLU A 69 9.26 26.53 14.53
CA GLU A 69 7.82 26.59 14.72
C GLU A 69 7.33 25.90 16.02
N GLY A 70 8.25 25.34 16.83
CA GLY A 70 7.95 24.71 18.12
C GLY A 70 7.31 23.32 18.03
N TYR A 71 7.34 22.67 16.88
CA TYR A 71 6.86 21.29 16.71
C TYR A 71 7.86 20.24 17.16
N MET A 72 9.13 20.60 17.20
CA MET A 72 10.20 19.77 17.76
C MET A 72 11.00 20.54 18.81
N LYS A 73 11.58 19.80 19.77
CA LYS A 73 12.41 20.42 20.81
C LYS A 73 13.75 20.89 20.26
N SER A 74 14.23 22.01 20.79
CA SER A 74 15.60 22.51 20.65
C SER A 74 16.48 22.01 21.80
N GLY A 75 17.78 22.06 21.66
CA GLY A 75 18.70 22.07 22.80
C GLY A 75 19.50 20.79 23.05
N ILE A 76 19.17 19.62 22.50
CA ILE A 76 20.00 18.41 22.63
C ILE A 76 20.71 18.14 21.30
N PRO A 77 22.03 18.33 21.22
CA PRO A 77 22.77 18.06 19.99
C PRO A 77 22.59 16.62 19.49
N GLY A 78 22.25 16.47 18.23
CA GLY A 78 22.09 15.17 17.58
C GLY A 78 20.82 14.41 17.94
N ARG A 79 20.07 14.81 18.97
CA ARG A 79 18.79 14.19 19.35
C ARG A 79 17.60 15.00 18.81
N TRP A 80 16.68 14.33 18.20
CA TRP A 80 15.43 14.87 17.69
C TRP A 80 14.28 14.40 18.57
N GLU A 81 13.40 15.31 18.95
CA GLU A 81 12.29 14.98 19.84
C GLU A 81 11.04 15.80 19.45
N ILE A 82 9.90 15.12 19.33
CA ILE A 82 8.60 15.72 19.00
C ILE A 82 7.99 16.38 20.25
N THR A 83 7.38 17.56 20.09
CA THR A 83 6.62 18.23 21.15
C THR A 83 5.14 17.81 21.12
N GLN A 84 4.36 18.19 22.15
CA GLN A 84 2.90 18.05 22.15
C GLN A 84 2.27 18.77 20.92
N LYS A 85 2.76 19.98 20.60
CA LYS A 85 2.33 20.73 19.42
C LYS A 85 2.69 19.97 18.11
N GLY A 86 3.85 19.31 18.09
CA GLY A 86 4.28 18.46 16.99
C GLY A 86 3.38 17.23 16.79
N ARG A 87 2.93 16.58 17.87
CA ARG A 87 1.97 15.46 17.80
C ARG A 87 0.62 15.92 17.24
N ALA A 88 0.14 17.10 17.63
CA ALA A 88 -1.07 17.68 17.06
C ALA A 88 -0.92 18.01 15.56
N LEU A 89 0.26 18.48 15.14
CA LEU A 89 0.58 18.67 13.74
C LEU A 89 0.59 17.35 12.98
N LEU A 90 1.22 16.31 13.53
CA LEU A 90 1.26 14.97 12.94
C LEU A 90 -0.15 14.46 12.63
N ALA A 91 -1.07 14.50 13.61
CA ALA A 91 -2.45 14.08 13.42
C ALA A 91 -3.14 14.85 12.26
N ARG A 92 -2.93 16.16 12.16
CA ARG A 92 -3.46 16.98 11.06
C ARG A 92 -2.85 16.58 9.70
N LEU A 93 -1.56 16.29 9.66
CA LEU A 93 -0.88 15.90 8.44
C LEU A 93 -1.29 14.50 7.98
N ILE A 94 -1.52 13.56 8.90
CA ILE A 94 -2.09 12.24 8.61
C ILE A 94 -3.47 12.42 7.97
N ASN A 95 -4.37 13.16 8.60
CA ASN A 95 -5.69 13.43 8.04
C ASN A 95 -5.61 14.10 6.66
N LYS A 96 -4.70 15.05 6.48
CA LYS A 96 -4.47 15.71 5.18
C LYS A 96 -3.96 14.74 4.11
N ALA A 97 -3.10 13.79 4.48
CA ALA A 97 -2.59 12.77 3.57
C ALA A 97 -3.67 11.78 3.15
N LEU A 98 -4.53 11.36 4.08
CA LEU A 98 -5.59 10.37 3.82
C LEU A 98 -6.81 10.97 3.09
N ASN A 99 -7.09 12.27 3.26
CA ASN A 99 -8.23 12.97 2.64
C ASN A 99 -7.81 13.91 1.50
N ARG A 100 -6.56 13.82 1.03
CA ARG A 100 -6.08 14.70 -0.03
C ARG A 100 -6.80 14.46 -1.35
N PRO A 101 -6.99 15.51 -2.19
CA PRO A 101 -7.26 15.32 -3.60
C PRO A 101 -6.05 14.63 -4.26
N ALA A 102 -6.27 14.03 -5.41
CA ALA A 102 -5.22 13.40 -6.19
C ALA A 102 -4.01 14.33 -6.34
N ASP A 103 -2.86 13.88 -5.83
CA ASP A 103 -1.60 14.58 -5.95
C ASP A 103 -0.59 13.65 -6.63
N GLU A 104 -0.16 14.04 -7.84
CA GLU A 104 0.77 13.25 -8.64
C GLU A 104 2.21 13.32 -8.11
N ASN A 105 2.52 14.31 -7.26
CA ASN A 105 3.87 14.60 -6.76
C ASN A 105 4.11 14.10 -5.34
N LEU A 106 3.81 12.83 -5.06
CA LEU A 106 4.11 12.23 -3.78
C LEU A 106 5.60 11.89 -3.66
N CYS A 107 6.20 12.35 -2.56
CA CYS A 107 7.58 12.07 -2.21
C CYS A 107 7.73 10.90 -1.23
N TYR A 108 6.66 10.57 -0.49
CA TYR A 108 6.62 9.35 0.33
C TYR A 108 6.07 8.15 -0.49
N THR A 109 6.43 6.96 -0.05
CA THR A 109 6.16 5.71 -0.77
C THR A 109 4.75 5.14 -0.49
N PRO A 110 4.25 4.20 -1.32
CA PRO A 110 3.01 3.47 -1.01
C PRO A 110 3.13 2.65 0.28
N VAL A 111 4.33 2.24 0.66
CA VAL A 111 4.59 1.56 1.95
C VAL A 111 4.21 2.48 3.10
N PHE A 112 4.71 3.72 3.09
CA PHE A 112 4.37 4.71 4.11
C PHE A 112 2.87 5.03 4.14
N PHE A 113 2.25 5.21 2.98
CA PHE A 113 0.80 5.44 2.91
C PHE A 113 -0.01 4.28 3.49
N GLN A 114 0.45 3.05 3.29
CA GLN A 114 -0.19 1.86 3.89
C GLN A 114 -0.09 1.86 5.42
N GLU A 115 1.04 2.30 5.99
CA GLU A 115 1.19 2.47 7.45
C GLU A 115 0.18 3.50 7.99
N LEU A 116 0.04 4.66 7.34
CA LEU A 116 -0.92 5.70 7.74
C LEU A 116 -2.38 5.19 7.77
N ILE A 117 -2.77 4.34 6.80
CA ILE A 117 -4.10 3.73 6.78
C ILE A 117 -4.28 2.77 7.97
N GLN A 118 -3.23 2.03 8.34
CA GLN A 118 -3.30 1.05 9.41
C GLN A 118 -3.40 1.70 10.79
N GLU A 119 -2.65 2.76 11.05
CA GLU A 119 -2.72 3.50 12.33
C GLU A 119 -4.14 4.01 12.63
N GLN A 120 -4.86 4.53 11.62
CA GLN A 120 -6.24 4.98 11.83
C GLN A 120 -7.22 3.85 12.17
N GLU A 121 -6.92 2.62 11.76
CA GLU A 121 -7.78 1.48 12.10
C GLU A 121 -7.55 1.01 13.54
N ASP A 122 -6.35 1.17 14.09
CA ASP A 122 -6.01 0.75 15.46
C ASP A 122 -6.57 1.72 16.52
N ASP A 123 -6.66 3.02 16.22
CA ASP A 123 -7.25 4.03 17.11
C ASP A 123 -8.78 3.94 17.27
N GLN A 124 -9.48 3.20 16.39
CA GLN A 124 -10.94 3.18 16.33
C GLN A 124 -11.61 1.90 16.88
N TYR A 125 -10.87 0.91 17.39
CA TYR A 125 -11.47 -0.30 17.94
C TYR A 125 -11.06 -0.60 19.38
N PRO A 126 -11.98 -0.38 20.36
CA PRO A 126 -11.95 -1.18 21.58
C PRO A 126 -12.39 -2.60 21.22
N THR A 127 -11.58 -3.56 21.62
CA THR A 127 -11.76 -5.00 21.50
C THR A 127 -13.20 -5.48 21.74
N SER A 128 -13.91 -5.85 20.71
CA SER A 128 -14.97 -6.86 20.83
C SER A 128 -15.16 -7.54 19.46
N GLY A 129 -15.00 -8.87 19.48
CA GLY A 129 -14.82 -9.70 18.31
C GLY A 129 -16.00 -9.80 17.37
N GLN A 130 -15.68 -9.92 16.11
CA GLN A 130 -16.09 -11.00 15.21
C GLN A 130 -15.43 -10.79 13.83
N PRO A 131 -14.99 -11.83 13.12
CA PRO A 131 -14.41 -11.68 11.80
C PRO A 131 -15.52 -11.40 10.78
N GLY A 132 -15.63 -10.14 10.38
CA GLY A 132 -16.46 -9.73 9.26
C GLY A 132 -15.87 -10.22 7.95
N SER A 133 -16.24 -11.42 7.54
CA SER A 133 -15.99 -11.95 6.20
C SER A 133 -16.85 -11.20 5.19
N ASN A 134 -16.37 -10.07 4.66
CA ASN A 134 -16.96 -9.48 3.46
C ASN A 134 -16.23 -9.96 2.19
N ALA A 135 -16.18 -11.28 2.03
CA ALA A 135 -15.88 -11.95 0.76
C ALA A 135 -17.16 -12.56 0.18
N ASN A 136 -18.26 -11.83 0.19
CA ASN A 136 -19.51 -12.29 -0.46
C ASN A 136 -19.94 -11.27 -1.53
N ALA A 137 -19.24 -11.28 -2.67
CA ALA A 137 -19.93 -11.08 -3.93
C ALA A 137 -20.16 -12.49 -4.50
N THR A 138 -21.25 -13.12 -4.07
CA THR A 138 -21.79 -14.30 -4.74
C THR A 138 -22.11 -13.88 -6.19
N PRO A 139 -21.52 -14.48 -7.22
CA PRO A 139 -21.93 -14.20 -8.59
C PRO A 139 -23.38 -14.70 -8.75
N GLY A 140 -24.29 -13.77 -8.96
CA GLY A 140 -25.66 -14.08 -9.34
C GLY A 140 -25.67 -14.98 -10.58
N ASN A 141 -26.45 -16.02 -10.49
CA ASN A 141 -26.67 -17.10 -11.41
C ASN A 141 -27.22 -16.56 -12.77
N THR A 142 -26.37 -16.43 -13.79
CA THR A 142 -26.81 -16.46 -15.19
C THR A 142 -25.78 -17.20 -16.02
N ALA A 143 -26.07 -18.46 -16.27
CA ALA A 143 -25.26 -19.34 -17.13
C ALA A 143 -25.27 -18.85 -18.58
N ARG A 144 -24.15 -18.26 -19.02
CA ARG A 144 -23.71 -18.25 -20.42
C ARG A 144 -22.23 -18.62 -20.42
N PRO A 145 -21.73 -19.43 -21.38
CA PRO A 145 -20.31 -19.64 -21.52
C PRO A 145 -19.64 -18.27 -21.71
N ASN A 146 -18.90 -17.83 -20.69
CA ASN A 146 -18.24 -16.54 -20.71
C ASN A 146 -17.04 -16.58 -21.65
N VAL A 147 -17.23 -16.12 -22.88
CA VAL A 147 -16.11 -15.80 -23.77
C VAL A 147 -15.31 -14.68 -23.11
N PRO A 148 -14.00 -14.86 -22.87
CA PRO A 148 -13.16 -13.81 -22.33
C PRO A 148 -13.24 -12.55 -23.16
N LYS A 149 -13.50 -11.41 -22.54
CA LYS A 149 -13.43 -10.11 -23.22
C LYS A 149 -11.99 -9.60 -23.17
N PRO A 150 -11.54 -8.84 -24.18
CA PRO A 150 -10.24 -8.18 -24.11
C PRO A 150 -10.13 -7.39 -22.79
N PRO A 151 -8.95 -7.39 -22.15
CA PRO A 151 -8.75 -6.60 -20.94
C PRO A 151 -8.95 -5.12 -21.26
N MET A 152 -9.35 -4.34 -20.26
CA MET A 152 -9.41 -2.89 -20.40
C MET A 152 -8.04 -2.32 -20.76
N SER A 153 -8.03 -1.12 -21.36
CA SER A 153 -6.79 -0.42 -21.74
C SER A 153 -5.74 -0.45 -20.62
N ASN A 154 -4.47 -0.61 -20.98
CA ASN A 154 -3.34 -0.53 -20.03
C ASN A 154 -3.03 0.91 -19.55
N LYS A 155 -3.80 1.92 -19.97
CA LYS A 155 -3.61 3.29 -19.51
C LYS A 155 -4.18 3.49 -18.10
N PRO A 156 -3.60 4.39 -17.28
CA PRO A 156 -4.18 4.81 -16.03
C PRO A 156 -5.63 5.29 -16.23
N ARG A 157 -6.48 5.00 -15.27
CA ARG A 157 -7.88 5.46 -15.24
C ARG A 157 -8.18 6.02 -13.86
N ALA A 158 -8.92 7.12 -13.80
CA ALA A 158 -9.37 7.68 -12.52
C ALA A 158 -10.16 6.62 -11.71
N PRO A 159 -10.01 6.62 -10.38
CA PRO A 159 -10.76 5.71 -9.53
C PRO A 159 -12.26 5.99 -9.62
N ARG A 160 -13.07 4.95 -9.43
CA ARG A 160 -14.52 5.11 -9.27
C ARG A 160 -14.81 5.79 -7.93
N SER A 161 -15.96 6.48 -7.83
CA SER A 161 -16.37 7.12 -6.58
C SER A 161 -16.42 6.13 -5.43
N PRO A 162 -15.71 6.37 -4.31
CA PRO A 162 -15.75 5.50 -3.14
C PRO A 162 -17.07 5.70 -2.37
N SER A 163 -17.51 4.68 -1.67
CA SER A 163 -18.42 4.81 -0.55
C SER A 163 -17.63 5.16 0.72
N ILE A 164 -18.31 5.77 1.70
CA ILE A 164 -17.71 6.08 3.00
C ILE A 164 -18.27 5.07 4.01
N SER A 165 -17.38 4.35 4.70
CA SER A 165 -17.77 3.47 5.80
C SER A 165 -18.27 4.25 7.02
N SER A 166 -18.89 3.57 7.99
CA SER A 166 -19.29 4.17 9.28
C SER A 166 -18.10 4.76 10.06
N SER A 167 -16.89 4.27 9.80
CA SER A 167 -15.63 4.79 10.38
C SER A 167 -14.99 5.91 9.55
N GLY A 168 -15.67 6.46 8.53
CA GLY A 168 -15.13 7.52 7.67
C GLY A 168 -14.14 7.06 6.60
N LYS A 169 -13.89 5.75 6.47
CA LYS A 169 -12.95 5.19 5.50
C LYS A 169 -13.55 5.13 4.10
N ARG A 170 -12.76 5.49 3.10
CA ARG A 170 -13.11 5.31 1.68
C ARG A 170 -13.03 3.84 1.29
N ILE A 171 -14.11 3.31 0.74
CA ILE A 171 -14.21 1.95 0.21
C ILE A 171 -14.45 2.03 -1.28
N TYR A 172 -13.47 1.61 -2.06
CA TYR A 172 -13.57 1.58 -3.51
C TYR A 172 -14.35 0.36 -3.99
N PRO A 173 -15.30 0.54 -4.93
CA PRO A 173 -16.11 -0.56 -5.43
C PRO A 173 -15.26 -1.56 -6.23
N ARG A 174 -15.53 -2.85 -6.04
CA ARG A 174 -15.01 -3.94 -6.85
C ARG A 174 -16.07 -4.40 -7.82
N SER A 175 -15.69 -4.72 -9.05
CA SER A 175 -16.59 -5.22 -10.08
C SER A 175 -16.47 -6.73 -10.21
N ALA A 176 -17.57 -7.43 -9.91
CA ALA A 176 -17.64 -8.87 -10.16
C ALA A 176 -17.38 -9.22 -11.64
N ALA A 177 -17.80 -8.36 -12.56
CA ALA A 177 -17.56 -8.56 -14.00
C ALA A 177 -16.08 -8.46 -14.36
N VAL A 178 -15.32 -7.50 -13.78
CA VAL A 178 -13.87 -7.38 -14.00
C VAL A 178 -13.14 -8.57 -13.41
N SER A 179 -13.48 -8.97 -12.18
CA SER A 179 -12.90 -10.14 -11.53
C SER A 179 -13.16 -11.42 -12.33
N LEU A 180 -14.40 -11.63 -12.78
CA LEU A 180 -14.77 -12.79 -13.60
C LEU A 180 -14.01 -12.79 -14.94
N ASN A 181 -13.91 -11.63 -15.59
CA ASN A 181 -13.16 -11.51 -16.84
C ASN A 181 -11.66 -11.81 -16.64
N ALA A 182 -11.05 -11.34 -15.54
CA ALA A 182 -9.67 -11.66 -15.21
C ALA A 182 -9.44 -13.17 -15.01
N LEU A 183 -10.37 -13.87 -14.35
CA LEU A 183 -10.33 -15.33 -14.21
C LEU A 183 -10.46 -16.04 -15.57
N ASN A 184 -11.36 -15.58 -16.43
CA ASN A 184 -11.57 -16.15 -17.77
C ASN A 184 -10.36 -15.92 -18.67
N LEU A 185 -9.76 -14.73 -18.66
CA LEU A 185 -8.52 -14.42 -19.38
C LEU A 185 -7.35 -15.30 -18.94
N ALA A 186 -7.32 -15.68 -17.67
CA ALA A 186 -6.35 -16.63 -17.12
C ALA A 186 -6.70 -18.10 -17.37
N GLY A 187 -7.77 -18.39 -18.14
CA GLY A 187 -8.21 -19.75 -18.41
C GLY A 187 -8.74 -20.50 -17.17
N ASN A 188 -9.10 -19.78 -16.08
CA ASN A 188 -9.51 -20.36 -14.82
C ASN A 188 -8.49 -21.37 -14.24
N VAL A 189 -7.19 -21.06 -14.39
CA VAL A 189 -6.08 -21.81 -13.77
C VAL A 189 -5.31 -20.90 -12.82
N CYS A 190 -4.52 -21.52 -11.93
CA CYS A 190 -3.73 -20.77 -10.95
C CYS A 190 -2.53 -20.08 -11.61
N ALA A 191 -2.40 -18.76 -11.47
CA ALA A 191 -1.31 -17.98 -12.03
C ALA A 191 0.08 -18.30 -11.41
N VAL A 192 0.10 -18.92 -10.22
CA VAL A 192 1.36 -19.40 -9.61
C VAL A 192 1.84 -20.68 -10.30
N ASN A 193 0.94 -21.63 -10.52
CA ASN A 193 1.21 -22.86 -11.27
C ASN A 193 -0.12 -23.39 -11.82
N PRO A 194 -0.27 -23.52 -13.15
CA PRO A 194 -1.49 -24.04 -13.78
C PRO A 194 -1.91 -25.43 -13.28
N ASP A 195 -0.95 -26.26 -12.86
CA ASP A 195 -1.20 -27.62 -12.39
C ASP A 195 -1.65 -27.72 -10.94
N HIS A 196 -1.79 -26.58 -10.24
CA HIS A 196 -2.30 -26.61 -8.88
C HIS A 196 -3.70 -27.16 -8.82
N PRO A 197 -3.97 -28.10 -7.89
CA PRO A 197 -5.27 -28.72 -7.78
C PRO A 197 -6.36 -27.70 -7.39
N SER A 198 -7.51 -27.86 -7.99
CA SER A 198 -8.73 -27.16 -7.66
C SER A 198 -9.93 -28.07 -7.96
N PHE A 199 -11.13 -27.56 -7.85
CA PHE A 199 -12.35 -28.33 -8.06
C PHE A 199 -13.27 -27.61 -9.05
N LEU A 200 -14.14 -28.36 -9.73
CA LEU A 200 -15.15 -27.78 -10.59
C LEU A 200 -16.17 -26.99 -9.77
N ARG A 201 -16.54 -25.82 -10.27
CA ARG A 201 -17.66 -25.05 -9.72
C ARG A 201 -18.94 -25.88 -9.77
N ARG A 202 -19.91 -25.55 -8.91
CA ARG A 202 -21.22 -26.26 -8.84
C ARG A 202 -21.94 -26.28 -10.20
N ASP A 203 -21.84 -25.21 -10.97
CA ASP A 203 -22.42 -25.08 -12.30
C ASP A 203 -21.58 -25.77 -13.41
N ARG A 204 -20.47 -26.38 -13.02
CA ARG A 204 -19.51 -27.05 -13.93
C ARG A 204 -18.94 -26.16 -15.05
N SER A 205 -19.06 -24.84 -14.94
CA SER A 205 -18.61 -23.89 -15.98
C SER A 205 -17.10 -23.79 -16.06
N ALA A 206 -16.38 -23.93 -14.94
CA ALA A 206 -14.93 -23.78 -14.86
C ALA A 206 -14.38 -24.34 -13.55
N MET A 207 -13.04 -24.45 -13.45
CA MET A 207 -12.38 -24.72 -12.18
C MET A 207 -12.55 -23.52 -11.22
N TYR A 208 -12.67 -23.82 -9.94
CA TYR A 208 -12.79 -22.79 -8.92
C TYR A 208 -11.47 -22.07 -8.73
N MET A 209 -11.46 -20.77 -8.98
CA MET A 209 -10.32 -19.87 -8.70
C MET A 209 -10.82 -18.62 -7.99
N GLU A 210 -9.93 -18.01 -7.21
CA GLU A 210 -10.18 -16.80 -6.44
C GLU A 210 -9.44 -15.62 -7.07
N PRO A 211 -10.13 -14.49 -7.34
CA PRO A 211 -9.50 -13.29 -7.88
C PRO A 211 -8.72 -12.57 -6.77
N HIS A 212 -7.46 -12.27 -7.01
CA HIS A 212 -6.57 -11.57 -6.08
C HIS A 212 -6.02 -10.29 -6.70
N HIS A 213 -6.26 -9.14 -6.06
CA HIS A 213 -5.63 -7.87 -6.45
C HIS A 213 -4.20 -7.84 -5.92
N LEU A 214 -3.21 -7.84 -6.82
CA LEU A 214 -1.80 -7.83 -6.41
C LEU A 214 -1.40 -6.49 -5.80
N ILE A 215 -1.80 -5.37 -6.42
CA ILE A 215 -1.73 -4.07 -5.75
C ILE A 215 -3.02 -3.91 -4.94
N PRO A 216 -2.93 -3.81 -3.60
CA PRO A 216 -4.11 -3.75 -2.74
C PRO A 216 -5.04 -2.57 -3.07
N MET A 217 -6.35 -2.80 -3.06
CA MET A 217 -7.37 -1.76 -3.29
C MET A 217 -7.28 -0.58 -2.31
N SER A 218 -6.73 -0.80 -1.12
CA SER A 218 -6.47 0.26 -0.13
C SER A 218 -5.49 1.33 -0.61
N LEU A 219 -4.69 1.03 -1.64
CA LEU A 219 -3.75 1.99 -2.24
C LEU A 219 -4.36 2.80 -3.40
N THR A 220 -5.66 2.69 -3.66
CA THR A 220 -6.34 3.46 -4.71
C THR A 220 -6.14 4.97 -4.51
N ASP A 221 -6.27 5.47 -3.27
CA ASP A 221 -6.03 6.89 -2.94
C ASP A 221 -4.56 7.30 -3.15
N TYR A 222 -3.64 6.39 -2.90
CA TYR A 222 -2.21 6.67 -3.09
C TYR A 222 -1.84 6.83 -4.56
N PHE A 223 -2.26 5.86 -5.39
CA PHE A 223 -1.94 5.87 -6.82
C PHE A 223 -2.87 6.80 -7.62
N ASN A 224 -4.02 7.15 -7.07
CA ASN A 224 -5.09 7.90 -7.73
C ASN A 224 -5.53 7.27 -9.07
N VAL A 225 -5.54 5.96 -9.12
CA VAL A 225 -5.99 5.18 -10.28
C VAL A 225 -6.92 4.06 -9.83
N ASP A 226 -7.80 3.65 -10.73
CA ASP A 226 -8.64 2.49 -10.51
C ASP A 226 -7.78 1.21 -10.50
N LEU A 227 -7.66 0.59 -9.34
CA LEU A 227 -6.91 -0.66 -9.14
C LEU A 227 -7.75 -1.91 -9.42
N ASP A 228 -9.06 -1.79 -9.63
CA ASP A 228 -9.96 -2.90 -9.99
C ASP A 228 -9.90 -3.14 -11.51
N ARG A 229 -8.80 -3.70 -11.95
CA ARG A 229 -8.43 -3.93 -13.35
C ARG A 229 -7.93 -5.35 -13.55
N GLU A 230 -8.22 -5.94 -14.72
CA GLU A 230 -7.78 -7.29 -15.07
C GLU A 230 -6.25 -7.47 -14.98
N GLN A 231 -5.49 -6.40 -15.27
CA GLN A 231 -4.02 -6.40 -15.18
C GLN A 231 -3.53 -6.60 -13.74
N ASN A 232 -4.30 -6.09 -12.76
CA ASN A 232 -3.98 -6.18 -11.33
C ASN A 232 -4.61 -7.40 -10.66
N ILE A 233 -5.53 -8.10 -11.33
CA ILE A 233 -6.24 -9.24 -10.74
C ILE A 233 -5.65 -10.54 -11.27
N PHE A 234 -5.21 -11.38 -10.34
CA PHE A 234 -4.66 -12.70 -10.61
C PHE A 234 -5.63 -13.81 -10.25
N SER A 235 -5.71 -14.84 -11.08
CA SER A 235 -6.45 -16.06 -10.83
C SER A 235 -5.62 -16.97 -9.94
N LEU A 236 -6.09 -17.29 -8.74
CA LEU A 236 -5.34 -18.13 -7.79
C LEU A 236 -6.20 -19.29 -7.30
N CYS A 237 -5.61 -20.47 -7.11
CA CYS A 237 -6.25 -21.51 -6.33
C CYS A 237 -6.35 -21.08 -4.86
N SER A 238 -7.30 -21.65 -4.10
CA SER A 238 -7.53 -21.27 -2.70
C SER A 238 -6.27 -21.39 -1.83
N ASN A 239 -5.42 -22.39 -2.09
CA ASN A 239 -4.18 -22.54 -1.35
C ASN A 239 -3.20 -21.37 -1.58
N CYS A 240 -2.95 -20.99 -2.84
CA CYS A 240 -2.09 -19.84 -3.15
C CYS A 240 -2.67 -18.52 -2.66
N HIS A 241 -3.99 -18.31 -2.79
CA HIS A 241 -4.65 -17.12 -2.29
C HIS A 241 -4.50 -17.00 -0.76
N ASN A 242 -4.77 -18.08 -0.03
CA ASN A 242 -4.59 -18.10 1.42
C ASN A 242 -3.11 -17.97 1.83
N ARG A 243 -2.16 -18.55 1.07
CA ARG A 243 -0.73 -18.37 1.35
C ARG A 243 -0.28 -16.91 1.23
N ILE A 244 -0.80 -16.14 0.26
CA ILE A 244 -0.50 -14.71 0.18
C ILE A 244 -1.04 -13.96 1.41
N HIS A 245 -2.20 -14.34 1.93
CA HIS A 245 -2.82 -13.64 3.04
C HIS A 245 -2.36 -14.09 4.44
N TYR A 246 -1.91 -15.34 4.59
CA TYR A 246 -1.66 -15.97 5.89
C TYR A 246 -0.33 -16.75 5.97
N GLY A 247 0.40 -16.86 4.87
CA GLY A 247 1.68 -17.56 4.80
C GLY A 247 2.81 -16.83 5.52
N THR A 248 3.96 -17.50 5.60
CA THR A 248 5.17 -16.86 6.10
C THR A 248 5.60 -15.70 5.19
N LYS A 249 6.42 -14.80 5.72
CA LYS A 249 6.95 -13.68 4.94
C LYS A 249 7.69 -14.16 3.69
N GLU A 250 8.43 -15.24 3.82
CA GLU A 250 9.20 -15.89 2.75
C GLU A 250 8.26 -16.46 1.67
N ASP A 251 7.20 -17.15 2.08
CA ASP A 251 6.18 -17.69 1.18
C ASP A 251 5.48 -16.59 0.38
N VAL A 252 5.06 -15.55 1.08
CA VAL A 252 4.39 -14.38 0.45
C VAL A 252 5.32 -13.73 -0.55
N LYS A 253 6.59 -13.48 -0.17
CA LYS A 253 7.59 -12.88 -1.07
C LYS A 253 7.77 -13.68 -2.36
N ILE A 254 7.90 -15.01 -2.26
CA ILE A 254 8.02 -15.88 -3.43
C ILE A 254 6.81 -15.74 -4.36
N LEU A 255 5.59 -15.78 -3.78
CA LEU A 255 4.36 -15.72 -4.57
C LEU A 255 4.17 -14.37 -5.26
N ILE A 256 4.28 -13.27 -4.51
CA ILE A 256 4.07 -11.93 -5.08
C ILE A 256 5.15 -11.56 -6.08
N THR A 257 6.41 -12.01 -5.88
CA THR A 257 7.49 -11.82 -6.86
C THR A 257 7.13 -12.49 -8.18
N LYS A 258 6.71 -13.76 -8.13
CA LYS A 258 6.32 -14.50 -9.34
C LYS A 258 5.15 -13.84 -10.07
N LEU A 259 4.12 -13.43 -9.34
CA LEU A 259 2.95 -12.76 -9.91
C LEU A 259 3.33 -11.41 -10.52
N PHE A 260 4.07 -10.58 -9.79
CA PHE A 260 4.49 -9.27 -10.26
C PHE A 260 5.33 -9.36 -11.53
N SER A 261 6.39 -10.17 -11.52
CA SER A 261 7.27 -10.35 -12.68
C SER A 261 6.54 -10.84 -13.93
N SER A 262 5.44 -11.56 -13.78
CA SER A 262 4.64 -12.04 -14.92
C SER A 262 3.84 -10.95 -15.63
N ARG A 263 3.60 -9.78 -14.98
CA ARG A 263 2.77 -8.67 -15.49
C ARG A 263 3.31 -7.29 -15.12
N GLU A 264 4.61 -7.15 -14.81
CA GLU A 264 5.21 -5.90 -14.32
C GLU A 264 4.88 -4.71 -15.22
N ASP A 265 5.09 -4.83 -16.53
CA ASP A 265 4.82 -3.74 -17.48
C ASP A 265 3.34 -3.34 -17.48
N ALA A 266 2.42 -4.30 -17.46
CA ALA A 266 1.00 -4.03 -17.45
C ALA A 266 0.55 -3.35 -16.13
N ILE A 267 1.08 -3.80 -15.00
CA ILE A 267 0.83 -3.22 -13.69
C ILE A 267 1.38 -1.78 -13.63
N CYS A 268 2.64 -1.57 -13.99
CA CYS A 268 3.23 -0.23 -14.02
C CYS A 268 2.48 0.71 -14.99
N SER A 269 2.02 0.19 -16.13
CA SER A 269 1.24 0.96 -17.09
C SER A 269 -0.10 1.44 -16.52
N ILE A 270 -0.86 0.58 -15.84
CA ILE A 270 -2.14 1.01 -15.22
C ILE A 270 -1.94 1.93 -14.04
N LEU A 271 -0.80 1.84 -13.33
CA LEU A 271 -0.44 2.75 -12.24
C LEU A 271 0.02 4.12 -12.76
N GLY A 272 0.46 4.22 -14.02
CA GLY A 272 1.09 5.42 -14.58
C GLY A 272 2.46 5.72 -13.98
N LYS A 273 3.03 4.82 -13.18
CA LYS A 273 4.38 4.92 -12.62
C LYS A 273 4.97 3.55 -12.31
N LYS A 274 6.29 3.49 -12.23
CA LYS A 274 6.97 2.27 -11.82
C LYS A 274 6.80 2.02 -10.32
N ILE A 275 6.63 0.75 -9.98
CA ILE A 275 6.74 0.21 -8.63
C ILE A 275 7.77 -0.92 -8.69
N THR A 276 8.54 -1.11 -7.62
CA THR A 276 9.53 -2.18 -7.55
C THR A 276 8.98 -3.37 -6.77
N ILE A 277 9.58 -4.54 -7.00
CA ILE A 277 9.23 -5.74 -6.22
C ILE A 277 9.54 -5.53 -4.73
N ASP A 278 10.58 -4.78 -4.38
CA ASP A 278 10.91 -4.50 -2.99
C ASP A 278 9.86 -3.61 -2.31
N GLU A 279 9.32 -2.63 -3.03
CA GLU A 279 8.18 -1.83 -2.53
C GLU A 279 6.95 -2.70 -2.34
N LEU A 280 6.64 -3.57 -3.29
CA LEU A 280 5.51 -4.49 -3.18
C LEU A 280 5.66 -5.44 -1.99
N CYS A 281 6.85 -6.02 -1.78
CA CYS A 281 7.15 -6.85 -0.61
C CYS A 281 6.92 -6.11 0.70
N ARG A 282 7.38 -4.85 0.80
CA ARG A 282 7.18 -4.02 2.00
C ARG A 282 5.70 -3.71 2.25
N ILE A 283 4.92 -3.45 1.20
CA ILE A 283 3.46 -3.26 1.31
C ILE A 283 2.82 -4.49 1.96
N TYR A 284 3.17 -5.69 1.49
CA TYR A 284 2.63 -6.93 2.04
C TYR A 284 3.12 -7.21 3.47
N ASP A 285 4.40 -6.91 3.78
CA ASP A 285 4.94 -7.01 5.14
C ASP A 285 4.16 -6.11 6.10
N THR A 286 3.86 -4.88 5.69
CA THR A 286 3.08 -3.91 6.46
C THR A 286 1.67 -4.42 6.73
N MET A 287 0.99 -4.95 5.71
CA MET A 287 -0.35 -5.55 5.86
C MET A 287 -0.35 -6.78 6.79
N ALA A 288 0.73 -7.54 6.85
CA ALA A 288 0.84 -8.74 7.68
C ALA A 288 1.06 -8.42 9.17
N LYS A 289 1.75 -7.33 9.52
CA LYS A 289 1.98 -6.90 10.91
C LYS A 289 0.66 -6.76 11.67
N LYS A 290 -0.36 -6.22 11.04
CA LYS A 290 -1.69 -5.98 11.61
C LYS A 290 -2.44 -7.26 12.00
N LYS A 291 -2.28 -8.34 11.25
CA LYS A 291 -2.99 -9.60 11.54
C LYS A 291 -2.45 -10.31 12.78
N ARG A 292 -1.18 -10.08 13.16
CA ARG A 292 -0.54 -10.71 14.33
C ARG A 292 -1.02 -10.15 15.67
N HIS A 293 -1.52 -8.92 15.71
CA HIS A 293 -2.04 -8.29 16.94
C HIS A 293 -3.52 -8.59 17.19
N ARG A 294 -4.19 -9.35 16.31
CA ARG A 294 -5.61 -9.74 16.43
C ARG A 294 -5.84 -11.17 16.93
N HIS A 295 -4.77 -11.90 17.25
CA HIS A 295 -4.77 -13.24 17.84
C HIS A 295 -3.93 -13.24 19.12
#